data_e7456b4fabbdd972d1573a134738caa6
#
_entry.id   e7456b4fabbdd972d1573a134738caa6
#
_cell.length_a   1.000
_cell.length_b   1.000
_cell.length_c   1.000
_cell.angle_alpha   90.00
_cell.angle_beta   90.00
_cell.angle_gamma   90.00
#
_symmetry.space_group_name_H-M   'P 1'
#
loop_
_entity.id
_entity.type
_entity.pdbx_description
1 polymer ?
#
loop_
_entity_poly.entity_id
_entity_poly.type
_entity_poly.pdbx_seq_one_letter_code
_entity_poly.pdbx_strand_id
1 'polypeptide(L)'
;SLAELETKVNAVQASLAGTATATAVSTLQSEIDAIEADLADLLSTSNIYSTDVSVTSATTLNSALALGNKLNVLNADLTITGWSSMDYTKVQTLVDRIQTMTGAITYTAGGSTGTEVVFNNLTSAGNITMTQPGGYHFPKLTNAAIIDLKDDYETTVTRVNFPLLTTVTGLKTDATAATTEFTYATEMDFGSLKVT
;
A
#
# COMPACT_ATOMS: atom_id res chain seq x y z
N SER A 1 -17.08 -13.50 10.35
CA SER A 1 -17.59 -12.33 9.58
C SER A 1 -18.79 -11.72 10.32
N LEU A 2 -19.17 -10.48 9.97
CA LEU A 2 -20.34 -9.79 10.55
C LEU A 2 -21.60 -10.65 10.39
N ALA A 3 -21.79 -11.27 9.23
CA ALA A 3 -22.91 -12.17 8.96
C ALA A 3 -22.92 -13.44 9.85
N GLU A 4 -21.76 -13.95 10.21
CA GLU A 4 -21.68 -15.09 11.16
C GLU A 4 -22.01 -14.66 12.59
N LEU A 5 -21.61 -13.45 12.98
CA LEU A 5 -21.95 -12.88 14.27
C LEU A 5 -23.46 -12.64 14.38
N GLU A 6 -24.06 -12.04 13.36
CA GLU A 6 -25.51 -11.84 13.26
C GLU A 6 -26.29 -13.17 13.33
N THR A 7 -25.82 -14.21 12.62
CA THR A 7 -26.41 -15.54 12.69
C THR A 7 -26.33 -16.15 14.10
N LYS A 8 -25.21 -16.00 14.79
CA LYS A 8 -25.04 -16.49 16.17
C LYS A 8 -25.90 -15.72 17.15
N VAL A 9 -26.00 -14.40 17.00
CA VAL A 9 -26.84 -13.53 17.80
C VAL A 9 -28.32 -13.91 17.65
N ASN A 10 -28.81 -14.09 16.43
CA ASN A 10 -30.17 -14.51 16.16
C ASN A 10 -30.47 -15.89 16.74
N ALA A 11 -29.51 -16.83 16.73
CA ALA A 11 -29.63 -18.14 17.33
C ALA A 11 -29.73 -18.07 18.87
N VAL A 12 -28.93 -17.22 19.50
CA VAL A 12 -28.98 -16.96 20.96
C VAL A 12 -30.30 -16.32 21.33
N GLN A 13 -30.78 -15.33 20.58
CA GLN A 13 -32.09 -14.69 20.79
C GLN A 13 -33.23 -15.70 20.69
N ALA A 14 -33.25 -16.57 19.69
CA ALA A 14 -34.24 -17.59 19.54
C ALA A 14 -34.24 -18.64 20.70
N SER A 15 -33.05 -18.95 21.23
CA SER A 15 -32.87 -19.85 22.38
C SER A 15 -33.33 -19.20 23.70
N LEU A 16 -33.11 -17.88 23.87
CA LEU A 16 -33.51 -17.12 25.06
C LEU A 16 -35.00 -16.75 25.08
N ALA A 17 -35.65 -16.62 23.93
CA ALA A 17 -37.06 -16.19 23.83
C ALA A 17 -38.03 -17.10 24.61
N GLY A 18 -37.63 -18.33 24.95
CA GLY A 18 -38.43 -19.28 25.77
C GLY A 18 -38.16 -19.17 27.28
N THR A 19 -37.12 -18.51 27.74
CA THR A 19 -36.67 -18.50 29.15
C THR A 19 -36.36 -17.14 29.73
N ALA A 20 -36.18 -16.09 28.93
CA ALA A 20 -35.86 -14.75 29.39
C ALA A 20 -37.11 -13.85 29.36
N THR A 21 -37.17 -12.89 30.29
CA THR A 21 -38.22 -11.87 30.26
C THR A 21 -38.05 -11.00 29.00
N ALA A 22 -39.15 -10.48 28.46
CA ALA A 22 -39.14 -9.61 27.28
C ALA A 22 -38.20 -8.40 27.46
N THR A 23 -38.06 -7.91 28.69
CA THR A 23 -37.14 -6.85 29.04
C THR A 23 -35.66 -7.25 28.88
N ALA A 24 -35.29 -8.45 29.33
CA ALA A 24 -33.91 -8.93 29.20
C ALA A 24 -33.52 -9.14 27.71
N VAL A 25 -34.43 -9.64 26.90
CA VAL A 25 -34.22 -9.78 25.46
C VAL A 25 -34.06 -8.41 24.78
N SER A 26 -34.89 -7.44 25.15
CA SER A 26 -34.78 -6.06 24.62
C SER A 26 -33.45 -5.39 25.03
N THR A 27 -32.98 -5.61 26.25
CA THR A 27 -31.68 -5.08 26.71
C THR A 27 -30.53 -5.69 25.92
N LEU A 28 -30.51 -7.02 25.73
CA LEU A 28 -29.50 -7.70 24.93
C LEU A 28 -29.52 -7.23 23.47
N GLN A 29 -30.69 -7.01 22.88
CA GLN A 29 -30.77 -6.46 21.53
C GLN A 29 -30.13 -5.08 21.44
N SER A 30 -30.41 -4.19 22.40
CA SER A 30 -29.80 -2.86 22.43
C SER A 30 -28.28 -2.88 22.62
N GLU A 31 -27.76 -3.83 23.40
CA GLU A 31 -26.32 -4.03 23.57
C GLU A 31 -25.67 -4.54 22.26
N ILE A 32 -26.35 -5.44 21.54
CA ILE A 32 -25.91 -5.94 20.26
C ILE A 32 -25.88 -4.84 19.21
N ASP A 33 -26.95 -4.05 19.09
CA ASP A 33 -27.05 -2.93 18.17
C ASP A 33 -25.93 -1.91 18.44
N ALA A 34 -25.59 -1.68 19.73
CA ALA A 34 -24.46 -0.81 20.10
C ALA A 34 -23.10 -1.40 19.67
N ILE A 35 -22.88 -2.70 19.89
CA ILE A 35 -21.64 -3.38 19.47
C ILE A 35 -21.51 -3.37 17.93
N GLU A 36 -22.59 -3.57 17.21
CA GLU A 36 -22.59 -3.50 15.74
C GLU A 36 -22.25 -2.07 15.25
N ALA A 37 -22.77 -1.03 15.92
CA ALA A 37 -22.45 0.35 15.60
C ALA A 37 -20.98 0.68 15.89
N ASP A 38 -20.44 0.25 17.04
CA ASP A 38 -19.04 0.43 17.43
C ASP A 38 -18.10 -0.30 16.46
N LEU A 39 -18.46 -1.51 16.01
CA LEU A 39 -17.70 -2.28 15.02
C LEU A 39 -17.71 -1.61 13.67
N ALA A 40 -18.85 -1.06 13.24
CA ALA A 40 -18.96 -0.33 11.99
C ALA A 40 -18.11 0.96 12.02
N ASP A 41 -18.09 1.68 13.14
CA ASP A 41 -17.26 2.85 13.34
C ASP A 41 -15.77 2.48 13.34
N LEU A 42 -15.37 1.46 14.08
CA LEU A 42 -13.99 0.93 14.07
C LEU A 42 -13.54 0.53 12.66
N LEU A 43 -14.39 -0.12 11.90
CA LEU A 43 -14.08 -0.51 10.52
C LEU A 43 -14.00 0.69 9.58
N SER A 44 -14.83 1.71 9.78
CA SER A 44 -14.82 2.95 8.99
C SER A 44 -13.61 3.83 9.29
N THR A 45 -13.11 3.80 10.52
CA THR A 45 -11.92 4.54 10.98
C THR A 45 -10.63 3.71 10.83
N SER A 46 -10.72 2.44 10.41
CA SER A 46 -9.57 1.58 10.17
C SER A 46 -8.64 2.20 9.14
N ASN A 47 -7.37 2.28 9.49
CA ASN A 47 -6.29 2.69 8.57
C ASN A 47 -5.80 1.53 7.68
N ILE A 48 -6.63 0.50 7.49
CA ILE A 48 -6.30 -0.70 6.71
C ILE A 48 -7.21 -0.78 5.49
N TYR A 49 -6.61 -0.95 4.32
CA TYR A 49 -7.30 -1.19 3.06
C TYR A 49 -6.82 -2.51 2.45
N SER A 50 -7.76 -3.38 2.06
CA SER A 50 -7.45 -4.75 1.62
C SER A 50 -7.95 -5.06 0.21
N THR A 51 -8.03 -4.03 -0.64
CA THR A 51 -8.39 -4.17 -2.04
C THR A 51 -7.30 -3.52 -2.89
N ASP A 52 -6.97 -4.13 -4.03
CA ASP A 52 -5.97 -3.61 -4.95
C ASP A 52 -6.27 -2.17 -5.38
N VAL A 53 -5.23 -1.35 -5.40
CA VAL A 53 -5.30 0.04 -5.83
C VAL A 53 -4.64 0.17 -7.20
N SER A 54 -5.45 0.44 -8.22
CA SER A 54 -4.96 0.63 -9.59
C SER A 54 -5.17 2.07 -10.05
N VAL A 55 -4.08 2.74 -10.39
CA VAL A 55 -4.03 4.15 -10.82
C VAL A 55 -3.48 4.19 -12.24
N THR A 56 -4.36 4.45 -13.21
CA THR A 56 -4.03 4.48 -14.65
C THR A 56 -4.49 5.77 -15.34
N SER A 57 -5.11 6.66 -14.57
CA SER A 57 -5.68 7.93 -15.06
C SER A 57 -5.89 8.92 -13.93
N ALA A 58 -6.17 10.16 -14.25
CA ALA A 58 -6.53 11.19 -13.26
C ALA A 58 -7.79 10.82 -12.45
N THR A 59 -8.74 10.12 -13.05
CA THR A 59 -9.97 9.67 -12.37
C THR A 59 -9.64 8.62 -11.32
N THR A 60 -8.88 7.58 -11.67
CA THR A 60 -8.50 6.53 -10.73
C THR A 60 -7.56 7.05 -9.63
N LEU A 61 -6.70 8.03 -9.94
CA LEU A 61 -5.88 8.71 -8.94
C LEU A 61 -6.74 9.47 -7.92
N ASN A 62 -7.73 10.23 -8.37
CA ASN A 62 -8.64 10.94 -7.46
C ASN A 62 -9.45 9.96 -6.59
N SER A 63 -9.88 8.82 -7.17
CA SER A 63 -10.57 7.76 -6.41
C SER A 63 -9.67 7.16 -5.33
N ALA A 64 -8.40 6.88 -5.65
CA ALA A 64 -7.42 6.38 -4.68
C ALA A 64 -7.14 7.43 -3.57
N LEU A 65 -7.02 8.71 -3.93
CA LEU A 65 -6.85 9.79 -2.95
C LEU A 65 -8.05 9.94 -2.01
N ALA A 66 -9.26 9.63 -2.47
CA ALA A 66 -10.48 9.68 -1.65
C ALA A 66 -10.50 8.61 -0.53
N LEU A 67 -9.69 7.56 -0.61
CA LEU A 67 -9.53 6.55 0.45
C LEU A 67 -8.89 7.14 1.72
N GLY A 68 -8.18 8.24 1.61
CA GLY A 68 -7.61 8.95 2.76
C GLY A 68 -6.65 8.09 3.58
N ASN A 69 -6.81 8.12 4.90
CA ASN A 69 -5.95 7.39 5.85
C ASN A 69 -6.14 5.87 5.83
N LYS A 70 -7.17 5.35 5.17
CA LYS A 70 -7.33 3.89 4.98
C LYS A 70 -6.12 3.27 4.26
N LEU A 71 -5.39 4.07 3.48
CA LEU A 71 -4.19 3.63 2.78
C LEU A 71 -2.93 3.53 3.65
N ASN A 72 -2.97 3.90 4.93
CA ASN A 72 -1.79 3.81 5.79
C ASN A 72 -1.24 2.37 5.87
N VAL A 73 -2.14 1.39 5.89
CA VAL A 73 -1.81 -0.04 5.79
C VAL A 73 -2.54 -0.62 4.59
N LEU A 74 -1.82 -0.95 3.54
CA LEU A 74 -2.38 -1.55 2.32
C LEU A 74 -2.08 -3.05 2.28
N ASN A 75 -3.09 -3.87 2.61
CA ASN A 75 -3.01 -5.32 2.53
C ASN A 75 -3.41 -5.84 1.14
N ALA A 76 -2.91 -5.21 0.09
CA ALA A 76 -3.23 -5.47 -1.29
C ALA A 76 -2.13 -4.91 -2.20
N ASP A 77 -2.27 -5.08 -3.50
CA ASP A 77 -1.33 -4.55 -4.49
C ASP A 77 -1.59 -3.07 -4.82
N LEU A 78 -0.52 -2.33 -5.08
CA LEU A 78 -0.54 -0.99 -5.63
C LEU A 78 0.05 -1.00 -7.04
N THR A 79 -0.76 -0.66 -8.02
CA THR A 79 -0.30 -0.48 -9.40
C THR A 79 -0.52 0.96 -9.84
N ILE A 80 0.53 1.65 -10.25
CA ILE A 80 0.47 2.99 -10.83
C ILE A 80 1.14 2.91 -12.20
N THR A 81 0.33 3.07 -13.26
CA THR A 81 0.82 3.12 -14.64
C THR A 81 0.72 4.54 -15.15
N GLY A 82 1.84 5.11 -15.52
CA GLY A 82 1.94 6.49 -15.97
C GLY A 82 1.14 6.78 -17.25
N TRP A 83 0.67 8.00 -17.36
CA TRP A 83 -0.01 8.56 -18.54
C TRP A 83 0.54 9.95 -18.86
N SER A 84 0.31 10.44 -20.07
CA SER A 84 0.94 11.65 -20.62
C SER A 84 0.70 12.95 -19.82
N SER A 85 -0.35 13.01 -19.02
CA SER A 85 -0.70 14.16 -18.16
C SER A 85 -0.75 13.81 -16.69
N MET A 86 0.11 12.90 -16.25
CA MET A 86 0.18 12.43 -14.88
C MET A 86 0.51 13.57 -13.91
N ASP A 87 -0.32 13.75 -12.89
CA ASP A 87 -0.10 14.71 -11.82
C ASP A 87 0.80 14.10 -10.73
N TYR A 88 2.12 14.30 -10.87
CA TYR A 88 3.11 13.75 -9.96
C TYR A 88 2.95 14.26 -8.52
N THR A 89 2.46 15.47 -8.30
CA THR A 89 2.18 15.99 -6.95
C THR A 89 1.09 15.19 -6.25
N LYS A 90 0.04 14.85 -6.99
CA LYS A 90 -1.01 14.00 -6.45
C LYS A 90 -0.57 12.55 -6.26
N VAL A 91 0.25 12.02 -7.16
CA VAL A 91 0.84 10.69 -6.99
C VAL A 91 1.73 10.66 -5.75
N GLN A 92 2.57 11.69 -5.55
CA GLN A 92 3.37 11.82 -4.33
C GLN A 92 2.48 11.86 -3.08
N THR A 93 1.39 12.64 -3.11
CA THR A 93 0.42 12.69 -2.01
C THR A 93 -0.21 11.31 -1.72
N LEU A 94 -0.46 10.51 -2.75
CA LEU A 94 -1.00 9.15 -2.60
C LEU A 94 0.02 8.24 -1.93
N VAL A 95 1.24 8.16 -2.45
CA VAL A 95 2.26 7.22 -1.94
C VAL A 95 2.76 7.62 -0.54
N ASP A 96 2.73 8.90 -0.19
CA ASP A 96 3.09 9.41 1.15
C ASP A 96 2.14 8.94 2.25
N ARG A 97 0.95 8.49 1.92
CA ARG A 97 0.00 7.92 2.89
C ARG A 97 0.33 6.50 3.27
N ILE A 98 1.02 5.76 2.40
CA ILE A 98 1.29 4.34 2.58
C ILE A 98 2.50 4.16 3.48
N GLN A 99 2.29 3.51 4.61
CA GLN A 99 3.35 3.22 5.60
C GLN A 99 3.77 1.75 5.57
N THR A 100 2.82 0.85 5.33
CA THR A 100 3.07 -0.58 5.30
C THR A 100 2.24 -1.24 4.21
N MET A 101 2.86 -2.14 3.47
CA MET A 101 2.17 -2.97 2.48
C MET A 101 2.52 -4.44 2.68
N THR A 102 1.55 -5.32 2.40
CA THR A 102 1.78 -6.77 2.28
C THR A 102 1.86 -7.20 0.82
N GLY A 103 1.18 -6.49 -0.06
CA GLY A 103 1.15 -6.74 -1.50
C GLY A 103 2.33 -6.14 -2.24
N ALA A 104 2.28 -6.23 -3.56
CA ALA A 104 3.30 -5.71 -4.46
C ALA A 104 3.06 -4.24 -4.82
N ILE A 105 4.16 -3.52 -5.07
CA ILE A 105 4.17 -2.21 -5.71
C ILE A 105 4.62 -2.39 -7.15
N THR A 106 3.82 -1.91 -8.09
CA THR A 106 4.22 -1.75 -9.50
C THR A 106 4.02 -0.29 -9.88
N TYR A 107 5.11 0.41 -10.15
CA TYR A 107 5.10 1.82 -10.51
C TYR A 107 5.82 2.03 -11.85
N THR A 108 5.15 2.69 -12.79
CA THR A 108 5.73 3.12 -14.06
C THR A 108 5.43 4.60 -14.27
N ALA A 109 6.46 5.42 -14.45
CA ALA A 109 6.31 6.84 -14.73
C ALA A 109 5.68 7.11 -16.09
N GLY A 110 5.05 8.26 -16.26
CA GLY A 110 4.38 8.69 -17.50
C GLY A 110 5.30 9.16 -18.61
N GLY A 111 6.61 8.97 -18.49
CA GLY A 111 7.63 9.34 -19.48
C GLY A 111 8.96 9.71 -18.84
N SER A 112 10.00 9.86 -19.66
CA SER A 112 11.37 10.16 -19.23
C SER A 112 11.56 11.58 -18.64
N THR A 113 10.61 12.49 -18.87
CA THR A 113 10.62 13.84 -18.32
C THR A 113 9.80 13.98 -17.03
N GLY A 114 9.30 12.84 -16.51
CA GLY A 114 8.54 12.81 -15.28
C GLY A 114 9.35 13.21 -14.04
N THR A 115 8.64 13.52 -12.97
CA THR A 115 9.24 13.80 -11.67
C THR A 115 9.42 12.51 -10.91
N GLU A 116 10.55 12.36 -10.21
CA GLU A 116 10.78 11.26 -9.26
C GLU A 116 9.66 11.21 -8.22
N VAL A 117 9.15 10.02 -7.95
CA VAL A 117 8.22 9.74 -6.85
C VAL A 117 8.97 9.02 -5.74
N VAL A 118 8.86 9.55 -4.53
CA VAL A 118 9.57 9.06 -3.34
C VAL A 118 8.57 8.43 -2.39
N PHE A 119 8.84 7.22 -1.93
CA PHE A 119 8.01 6.55 -0.92
C PHE A 119 8.45 6.93 0.50
N ASN A 120 8.19 8.18 0.89
CA ASN A 120 8.72 8.82 2.11
C ASN A 120 8.36 8.09 3.41
N ASN A 121 7.23 7.39 3.46
CA ASN A 121 6.71 6.81 4.69
C ASN A 121 6.66 5.28 4.68
N LEU A 122 6.94 4.64 3.56
CA LEU A 122 6.88 3.19 3.42
C LEU A 122 7.98 2.52 4.25
N THR A 123 7.59 1.65 5.18
CA THR A 123 8.50 0.89 6.06
C THR A 123 8.66 -0.56 5.67
N SER A 124 7.62 -1.15 5.06
CA SER A 124 7.67 -2.52 4.54
C SER A 124 6.78 -2.69 3.31
N ALA A 125 7.17 -3.59 2.42
CA ALA A 125 6.41 -3.97 1.24
C ALA A 125 6.65 -5.44 0.87
N GLY A 126 5.76 -5.99 0.03
CA GLY A 126 6.03 -7.21 -0.72
C GLY A 126 7.06 -6.95 -1.83
N ASN A 127 6.74 -7.33 -3.06
CA ASN A 127 7.61 -7.03 -4.20
C ASN A 127 7.49 -5.55 -4.59
N ILE A 128 8.61 -4.95 -4.99
CA ILE A 128 8.65 -3.58 -5.52
C ILE A 128 9.21 -3.64 -6.94
N THR A 129 8.42 -3.26 -7.93
CA THR A 129 8.85 -3.09 -9.32
C THR A 129 8.65 -1.64 -9.71
N MET A 130 9.72 -0.94 -10.08
CA MET A 130 9.65 0.49 -10.40
C MET A 130 10.40 0.84 -11.67
N THR A 131 9.80 1.74 -12.44
CA THR A 131 10.35 2.37 -13.64
C THR A 131 10.11 3.87 -13.59
N GLN A 132 11.14 4.67 -13.30
CA GLN A 132 11.02 6.13 -13.26
C GLN A 132 12.35 6.84 -13.53
N PRO A 133 12.32 8.11 -14.03
CA PRO A 133 13.49 8.95 -14.10
C PRO A 133 13.88 9.52 -12.72
N GLY A 134 15.09 10.03 -12.59
CA GLY A 134 15.60 10.74 -11.42
C GLY A 134 16.24 9.83 -10.38
N GLY A 135 15.54 8.85 -9.89
CA GLY A 135 16.10 7.90 -8.92
C GLY A 135 15.06 7.05 -8.20
N TYR A 136 15.54 6.21 -7.32
CA TYR A 136 14.77 5.32 -6.48
C TYR A 136 15.09 5.60 -5.02
N HIS A 137 14.14 6.20 -4.32
CA HIS A 137 14.38 6.64 -2.94
C HIS A 137 13.28 6.16 -1.99
N PHE A 138 13.69 5.38 -0.98
CA PHE A 138 12.83 4.78 0.04
C PHE A 138 13.43 5.03 1.43
N PRO A 139 13.31 6.24 1.98
CA PRO A 139 14.07 6.66 3.16
C PRO A 139 13.75 5.88 4.44
N LYS A 140 12.60 5.23 4.52
CA LYS A 140 12.16 4.49 5.71
C LYS A 140 11.97 2.99 5.49
N LEU A 141 12.20 2.48 4.28
CA LEU A 141 12.01 1.06 3.99
C LEU A 141 13.03 0.21 4.74
N THR A 142 12.55 -0.70 5.57
CA THR A 142 13.37 -1.62 6.34
C THR A 142 13.38 -3.04 5.77
N ASN A 143 12.29 -3.44 5.13
CA ASN A 143 12.15 -4.78 4.56
C ASN A 143 11.26 -4.78 3.30
N ALA A 144 11.65 -5.60 2.34
CA ALA A 144 10.89 -5.92 1.15
C ALA A 144 11.15 -7.38 0.74
N ALA A 145 10.27 -7.96 -0.09
CA ALA A 145 10.54 -9.27 -0.67
C ALA A 145 11.54 -9.14 -1.83
N ILE A 146 11.10 -8.75 -2.99
CA ILE A 146 11.97 -8.51 -4.15
C ILE A 146 11.90 -7.03 -4.52
N ILE A 147 13.05 -6.40 -4.74
CA ILE A 147 13.14 -5.06 -5.32
C ILE A 147 13.67 -5.21 -6.74
N ASP A 148 12.89 -4.80 -7.73
CA ASP A 148 13.16 -4.86 -9.15
C ASP A 148 13.10 -3.44 -9.74
N LEU A 149 14.25 -2.84 -9.94
CA LEU A 149 14.39 -1.47 -10.44
C LEU A 149 14.68 -1.53 -11.95
N LYS A 150 13.76 -0.96 -12.73
CA LYS A 150 13.88 -0.96 -14.20
C LYS A 150 14.71 0.21 -14.66
N ASP A 151 15.63 -0.02 -15.56
CA ASP A 151 16.57 0.96 -16.10
C ASP A 151 16.10 1.56 -17.44
N ASP A 152 14.80 1.67 -17.66
CA ASP A 152 14.24 2.24 -18.90
C ASP A 152 14.60 3.74 -19.09
N TYR A 153 15.10 4.37 -18.03
CA TYR A 153 15.52 5.79 -18.00
C TYR A 153 16.99 5.95 -17.58
N GLU A 154 17.85 5.04 -17.97
CA GLU A 154 19.27 4.92 -17.56
C GLU A 154 20.03 6.24 -17.52
N THR A 155 19.83 7.13 -18.49
CA THR A 155 20.51 8.43 -18.56
C THR A 155 20.02 9.46 -17.52
N THR A 156 18.94 9.16 -16.82
CA THR A 156 18.31 10.09 -15.86
C THR A 156 18.29 9.56 -14.43
N VAL A 157 18.56 8.28 -14.22
CA VAL A 157 18.65 7.72 -12.86
C VAL A 157 19.99 8.09 -12.24
N THR A 158 19.95 8.99 -11.28
CA THR A 158 21.15 9.51 -10.59
C THR A 158 21.28 8.99 -9.17
N ARG A 159 20.23 8.39 -8.61
CA ARG A 159 20.18 7.98 -7.20
C ARG A 159 19.45 6.67 -7.01
N VAL A 160 20.04 5.78 -6.20
CA VAL A 160 19.43 4.56 -5.69
C VAL A 160 19.68 4.51 -4.18
N ASN A 161 18.64 4.77 -3.37
CA ASN A 161 18.83 5.04 -1.96
C ASN A 161 17.79 4.32 -1.10
N PHE A 162 18.26 3.40 -0.26
CA PHE A 162 17.51 2.59 0.70
C PHE A 162 18.24 2.56 2.05
N PRO A 163 18.42 3.69 2.74
CA PRO A 163 19.36 3.83 3.87
C PRO A 163 19.02 2.97 5.09
N LEU A 164 17.77 2.56 5.25
CA LEU A 164 17.31 1.75 6.38
C LEU A 164 17.00 0.29 6.00
N LEU A 165 17.26 -0.11 4.76
CA LEU A 165 16.96 -1.46 4.31
C LEU A 165 17.82 -2.49 5.02
N THR A 166 17.18 -3.42 5.72
CA THR A 166 17.86 -4.47 6.48
C THR A 166 17.63 -5.87 5.92
N THR A 167 16.51 -6.08 5.25
CA THR A 167 16.11 -7.39 4.73
C THR A 167 15.49 -7.27 3.35
N VAL A 168 16.00 -8.04 2.40
CA VAL A 168 15.40 -8.23 1.08
C VAL A 168 15.71 -9.65 0.60
N THR A 169 14.75 -10.33 -0.01
CA THR A 169 14.94 -11.67 -0.58
C THR A 169 15.67 -11.62 -1.92
N GLY A 170 15.51 -10.56 -2.67
CA GLY A 170 16.19 -10.36 -3.95
C GLY A 170 16.20 -8.90 -4.39
N LEU A 171 17.34 -8.46 -4.89
CA LEU A 171 17.50 -7.17 -5.56
C LEU A 171 17.82 -7.43 -7.03
N LYS A 172 17.02 -6.88 -7.93
CA LYS A 172 17.19 -7.00 -9.37
C LYS A 172 17.28 -5.62 -9.98
N THR A 173 18.14 -5.51 -10.95
CA THR A 173 18.19 -4.40 -11.89
C THR A 173 18.01 -5.03 -13.27
N ASP A 174 16.96 -4.67 -13.99
CA ASP A 174 16.66 -5.27 -15.28
C ASP A 174 17.33 -4.46 -16.39
N ALA A 175 18.60 -4.75 -16.61
CA ALA A 175 19.30 -4.27 -17.80
C ALA A 175 18.86 -5.14 -19.00
N THR A 176 17.79 -4.76 -19.68
CA THR A 176 17.40 -5.38 -20.95
C THR A 176 18.33 -5.01 -22.10
N ALA A 177 19.18 -4.01 -21.93
CA ALA A 177 20.24 -3.66 -22.87
C ALA A 177 21.61 -4.04 -22.28
N ALA A 178 22.38 -4.74 -23.04
CA ALA A 178 23.63 -5.42 -22.71
C ALA A 178 24.78 -4.56 -22.14
N THR A 179 24.56 -3.38 -21.59
CA THR A 179 25.67 -2.48 -21.32
C THR A 179 25.69 -1.67 -20.04
N THR A 180 24.59 -1.34 -19.31
CA THR A 180 24.80 -0.35 -18.23
C THR A 180 23.73 -0.37 -17.15
N GLU A 181 23.91 -1.17 -16.13
CA GLU A 181 23.18 -1.07 -14.88
C GLU A 181 23.52 0.24 -14.18
N PHE A 182 22.56 1.18 -14.05
CA PHE A 182 22.68 2.45 -13.29
C PHE A 182 24.05 3.18 -13.43
N THR A 183 24.62 3.18 -14.63
CA THR A 183 25.97 3.75 -14.88
C THR A 183 26.05 5.24 -14.51
N TYR A 184 24.91 5.93 -14.51
CA TYR A 184 24.83 7.34 -14.19
C TYR A 184 24.44 7.61 -12.73
N ALA A 185 24.18 6.58 -11.93
CA ALA A 185 23.88 6.75 -10.52
C ALA A 185 25.13 7.25 -9.79
N THR A 186 25.05 8.44 -9.23
CA THR A 186 26.11 9.07 -8.42
C THR A 186 25.96 8.78 -6.95
N GLU A 187 24.80 8.28 -6.51
CA GLU A 187 24.49 7.90 -5.14
C GLU A 187 23.84 6.51 -5.11
N MET A 188 24.46 5.58 -4.41
CA MET A 188 23.92 4.25 -4.13
C MET A 188 24.08 3.96 -2.63
N ASP A 189 22.96 3.84 -1.91
CA ASP A 189 22.95 3.50 -0.48
C ASP A 189 21.91 2.42 -0.21
N PHE A 190 22.36 1.28 0.28
CA PHE A 190 21.53 0.14 0.65
C PHE A 190 21.58 -0.14 2.16
N GLY A 191 22.04 0.82 2.97
CA GLY A 191 22.09 0.69 4.42
C GLY A 191 22.87 -0.53 4.90
N SER A 192 22.27 -1.27 5.83
CA SER A 192 22.87 -2.49 6.41
C SER A 192 22.28 -3.77 5.80
N LEU A 193 22.09 -3.79 4.51
CA LEU A 193 21.42 -4.87 3.77
C LEU A 193 22.00 -6.25 4.07
N LYS A 194 21.12 -7.17 4.46
CA LYS A 194 21.39 -8.61 4.49
C LYS A 194 20.52 -9.29 3.44
N VAL A 195 21.14 -9.89 2.44
CA VAL A 195 20.46 -10.75 1.48
C VAL A 195 20.33 -12.13 2.11
N THR A 196 19.10 -12.62 2.23
CA THR A 196 18.79 -13.93 2.84
C THR A 196 18.35 -14.93 1.77
#